data_34bd3b9978b6b17b4effb843969a4b41
#
_entry.id   34bd3b9978b6b17b4effb843969a4b41
#
_cell.length_a   1.000
_cell.length_b   1.000
_cell.length_c   1.000
_cell.angle_alpha   90.00
_cell.angle_beta   90.00
_cell.angle_gamma   90.00
#
_symmetry.space_group_name_H-M   'P 1'
#
loop_
_entity.id
_entity.type
_entity.pdbx_description
1 polymer ?
#
loop_
_entity_poly.entity_id
_entity_poly.type
_entity_poly.pdbx_seq_one_letter_code
_entity_poly.pdbx_strand_id
1 'polypeptide(L)'
;MTEGDLLFTLDDAQPRAALALAQAELKSAVASLRQSQQLLTRYERLINNHSISRNDVDTARMQRDVAAAAVQQAKARVEAQQIVLSYTRIAAPVTGRVGHSAFHVGTLINPSSGVLVDIVQLDPVRVSFALDEAAFFSKTGQHADIHALKQAWLAQIDVDGKRRDGVLTSIDNRIDARTGSVAVRAEFANPQHRLLPGGSVTILFRPQELQSRVMIPAAAVQQDPQGFFSWVLKPDHTAGQRRLTLAGQQGQQFAVEKGLQAGEQVITDGAQRLREGAAVQVLN
;
A
#
# COMPACT_ATOMS: atom_id res chain seq x y z
N MET A 1 -2.51 -4.68 19.79
CA MET A 1 -1.91 -6.03 19.69
C MET A 1 -0.90 -6.03 18.55
N THR A 2 0.12 -6.84 18.69
CA THR A 2 1.11 -7.07 17.63
C THR A 2 0.76 -8.31 16.82
N GLU A 3 1.26 -8.38 15.59
CA GLU A 3 1.15 -9.58 14.77
C GLU A 3 1.69 -10.81 15.52
N GLY A 4 0.94 -11.91 15.47
CA GLY A 4 1.26 -13.14 16.19
C GLY A 4 0.70 -13.24 17.62
N ASP A 5 0.18 -12.16 18.21
CA ASP A 5 -0.46 -12.20 19.52
C ASP A 5 -1.68 -13.13 19.50
N LEU A 6 -1.85 -13.94 20.56
CA LEU A 6 -2.96 -14.88 20.67
C LEU A 6 -4.28 -14.15 20.93
N LEU A 7 -5.27 -14.38 20.07
CA LEU A 7 -6.61 -13.80 20.17
C LEU A 7 -7.60 -14.75 20.83
N PHE A 8 -7.68 -15.97 20.32
CA PHE A 8 -8.61 -16.99 20.80
C PHE A 8 -7.93 -18.35 20.91
N THR A 9 -8.38 -19.14 21.86
CA THR A 9 -8.12 -20.57 21.94
C THR A 9 -9.42 -21.32 21.82
N LEU A 10 -9.46 -22.29 20.92
CA LEU A 10 -10.56 -23.24 20.78
C LEU A 10 -10.25 -24.50 21.56
N ASP A 11 -11.27 -25.30 21.85
CA ASP A 11 -11.08 -26.64 22.44
C ASP A 11 -10.21 -27.50 21.52
N ASP A 12 -9.05 -27.91 21.99
CA ASP A 12 -8.05 -28.66 21.24
C ASP A 12 -8.02 -30.17 21.62
N ALA A 13 -8.93 -30.63 22.47
CA ALA A 13 -8.89 -32.00 22.98
C ALA A 13 -8.96 -33.04 21.83
N GLN A 14 -9.88 -32.86 20.89
CA GLN A 14 -10.04 -33.78 19.77
C GLN A 14 -8.87 -33.68 18.76
N PRO A 15 -8.44 -32.50 18.27
CA PRO A 15 -7.27 -32.37 17.41
C PRO A 15 -5.99 -32.90 18.03
N ARG A 16 -5.79 -32.69 19.33
CA ARG A 16 -4.63 -33.19 20.08
C ARG A 16 -4.61 -34.72 20.14
N ALA A 17 -5.76 -35.36 20.39
CA ALA A 17 -5.87 -36.81 20.37
C ALA A 17 -5.61 -37.40 18.97
N ALA A 18 -6.14 -36.77 17.93
CA ALA A 18 -5.89 -37.16 16.53
C ALA A 18 -4.40 -37.05 16.15
N LEU A 19 -3.72 -35.98 16.57
CA LEU A 19 -2.29 -35.84 16.38
C LEU A 19 -1.50 -36.93 17.11
N ALA A 20 -1.85 -37.25 18.34
CA ALA A 20 -1.19 -38.32 19.13
C ALA A 20 -1.35 -39.69 18.44
N LEU A 21 -2.52 -39.98 17.86
CA LEU A 21 -2.75 -41.20 17.09
C LEU A 21 -1.85 -41.24 15.84
N ALA A 22 -1.80 -40.16 15.04
CA ALA A 22 -0.97 -40.08 13.84
C ALA A 22 0.54 -40.24 14.19
N GLN A 23 0.97 -39.68 15.31
CA GLN A 23 2.35 -39.85 15.79
C GLN A 23 2.65 -41.30 16.20
N ALA A 24 1.70 -42.02 16.79
CA ALA A 24 1.86 -43.43 17.10
C ALA A 24 1.94 -44.29 15.82
N GLU A 25 1.11 -43.99 14.81
CA GLU A 25 1.20 -44.63 13.47
C GLU A 25 2.56 -44.40 12.81
N LEU A 26 3.10 -43.16 12.88
CA LEU A 26 4.43 -42.87 12.36
C LEU A 26 5.52 -43.69 13.09
N LYS A 27 5.44 -43.79 14.41
CA LYS A 27 6.40 -44.61 15.18
C LYS A 27 6.35 -46.07 14.74
N SER A 28 5.15 -46.64 14.52
CA SER A 28 4.96 -48.00 14.01
C SER A 28 5.58 -48.18 12.60
N ALA A 29 5.32 -47.25 11.69
CA ALA A 29 5.89 -47.28 10.32
C ALA A 29 7.43 -47.22 10.35
N VAL A 30 8.01 -46.37 11.20
CA VAL A 30 9.46 -46.26 11.38
C VAL A 30 10.06 -47.55 11.90
N ALA A 31 9.39 -48.23 12.86
CA ALA A 31 9.83 -49.52 13.38
C ALA A 31 9.83 -50.62 12.29
N SER A 32 8.77 -50.65 11.47
CA SER A 32 8.66 -51.56 10.33
C SER A 32 9.76 -51.30 9.25
N LEU A 33 10.03 -50.05 8.95
CA LEU A 33 11.13 -49.69 8.03
C LEU A 33 12.48 -50.15 8.59
N ARG A 34 12.72 -49.94 9.90
CA ARG A 34 13.97 -50.40 10.54
C ARG A 34 14.14 -51.91 10.45
N GLN A 35 13.05 -52.66 10.67
CA GLN A 35 13.06 -54.13 10.56
C GLN A 35 13.40 -54.60 9.12
N SER A 36 12.71 -54.03 8.09
CA SER A 36 12.94 -54.36 6.69
C SER A 36 14.32 -53.95 6.23
N GLN A 37 14.85 -52.84 6.72
CA GLN A 37 16.21 -52.40 6.45
C GLN A 37 17.28 -53.34 7.04
N GLN A 38 17.09 -53.83 8.27
CA GLN A 38 17.94 -54.81 8.91
C GLN A 38 17.94 -56.14 8.13
N LEU A 39 16.74 -56.56 7.66
CA LEU A 39 16.61 -57.78 6.85
C LEU A 39 17.36 -57.67 5.54
N LEU A 40 17.16 -56.55 4.80
CA LEU A 40 17.89 -56.28 3.55
C LEU A 40 19.42 -56.31 3.77
N THR A 41 19.91 -55.57 4.77
CA THR A 41 21.35 -55.55 5.09
C THR A 41 21.88 -56.94 5.42
N ARG A 42 21.09 -57.79 6.08
CA ARG A 42 21.49 -59.20 6.35
C ARG A 42 21.56 -59.97 5.05
N TYR A 43 20.57 -59.86 4.18
CA TYR A 43 20.54 -60.57 2.90
C TYR A 43 21.64 -60.12 1.95
N GLU A 44 21.97 -58.83 1.87
CA GLU A 44 23.09 -58.30 1.09
C GLU A 44 24.44 -58.83 1.55
N ARG A 45 24.62 -59.21 2.82
CA ARG A 45 25.81 -59.87 3.32
C ARG A 45 25.82 -61.35 2.94
N LEU A 46 24.66 -62.05 3.01
CA LEU A 46 24.58 -63.48 2.72
C LEU A 46 24.69 -63.81 1.24
N ILE A 47 24.31 -62.96 0.32
CA ILE A 47 24.43 -63.17 -1.11
C ILE A 47 25.90 -63.20 -1.55
N ASN A 48 26.76 -62.43 -0.89
CA ASN A 48 28.23 -62.45 -1.16
C ASN A 48 28.85 -63.82 -0.84
N ASN A 49 28.24 -64.60 0.01
CA ASN A 49 28.63 -65.94 0.41
C ASN A 49 27.87 -67.03 -0.35
N HIS A 50 27.12 -66.67 -1.42
CA HIS A 50 26.28 -67.58 -2.23
C HIS A 50 25.25 -68.39 -1.38
N SER A 51 24.83 -67.85 -0.20
CA SER A 51 23.96 -68.57 0.73
C SER A 51 22.47 -68.27 0.51
N ILE A 52 22.12 -67.31 -0.38
CA ILE A 52 20.76 -66.93 -0.75
C ILE A 52 20.66 -66.57 -2.21
N SER A 53 19.43 -66.54 -2.78
CA SER A 53 19.19 -66.19 -4.17
C SER A 53 19.12 -64.65 -4.35
N ARG A 54 19.36 -64.20 -5.60
CA ARG A 54 19.15 -62.76 -5.95
C ARG A 54 17.68 -62.32 -5.78
N ASN A 55 16.74 -63.22 -6.04
CA ASN A 55 15.34 -62.95 -5.85
C ASN A 55 14.96 -62.63 -4.39
N ASP A 56 15.62 -63.26 -3.41
CA ASP A 56 15.42 -62.99 -2.00
C ASP A 56 15.89 -61.58 -1.62
N VAL A 57 17.04 -61.14 -2.18
CA VAL A 57 17.54 -59.76 -1.97
C VAL A 57 16.64 -58.74 -2.62
N ASP A 58 16.16 -58.98 -3.85
CA ASP A 58 15.25 -58.07 -4.55
C ASP A 58 13.90 -57.97 -3.84
N THR A 59 13.41 -59.07 -3.29
CA THR A 59 12.18 -59.10 -2.44
C THR A 59 12.38 -58.28 -1.16
N ALA A 60 13.52 -58.44 -0.47
CA ALA A 60 13.82 -57.67 0.73
C ALA A 60 13.98 -56.17 0.46
N ARG A 61 14.55 -55.81 -0.71
CA ARG A 61 14.65 -54.41 -1.18
C ARG A 61 13.30 -53.82 -1.43
N MET A 62 12.43 -54.53 -2.12
CA MET A 62 11.04 -54.11 -2.38
C MET A 62 10.27 -53.92 -1.05
N GLN A 63 10.43 -54.84 -0.07
CA GLN A 63 9.79 -54.68 1.25
C GLN A 63 10.29 -53.44 2.00
N ARG A 64 11.60 -53.15 1.91
CA ARG A 64 12.18 -51.93 2.51
C ARG A 64 11.59 -50.67 1.84
N ASP A 65 11.46 -50.67 0.52
CA ASP A 65 10.92 -49.53 -0.24
C ASP A 65 9.44 -49.27 0.08
N VAL A 66 8.66 -50.33 0.20
CA VAL A 66 7.26 -50.25 0.66
C VAL A 66 7.18 -49.68 2.08
N ALA A 67 8.02 -50.15 3.01
CA ALA A 67 8.06 -49.62 4.36
C ALA A 67 8.53 -48.17 4.42
N ALA A 68 9.47 -47.76 3.53
CA ALA A 68 9.90 -46.37 3.41
C ALA A 68 8.78 -45.47 2.92
N ALA A 69 7.99 -45.92 1.94
CA ALA A 69 6.81 -45.19 1.47
C ALA A 69 5.74 -45.05 2.58
N ALA A 70 5.53 -46.08 3.39
CA ALA A 70 4.62 -46.05 4.53
C ALA A 70 5.05 -45.02 5.59
N VAL A 71 6.35 -44.84 5.83
CA VAL A 71 6.86 -43.79 6.71
C VAL A 71 6.54 -42.39 6.13
N GLN A 72 6.73 -42.16 4.83
CA GLN A 72 6.39 -40.90 4.21
C GLN A 72 4.88 -40.57 4.32
N GLN A 73 4.04 -41.59 4.09
CA GLN A 73 2.59 -41.46 4.27
C GLN A 73 2.21 -41.07 5.71
N ALA A 74 2.81 -41.75 6.70
CA ALA A 74 2.55 -41.45 8.12
C ALA A 74 3.07 -40.06 8.51
N LYS A 75 4.19 -39.61 7.98
CA LYS A 75 4.71 -38.22 8.18
C LYS A 75 3.72 -37.19 7.66
N ALA A 76 3.24 -37.36 6.43
CA ALA A 76 2.25 -36.45 5.85
C ALA A 76 0.95 -36.39 6.70
N ARG A 77 0.54 -37.53 7.29
CA ARG A 77 -0.61 -37.59 8.18
C ARG A 77 -0.38 -36.81 9.48
N VAL A 78 0.82 -36.92 10.08
CA VAL A 78 1.18 -36.11 11.26
C VAL A 78 1.14 -34.64 10.93
N GLU A 79 1.72 -34.21 9.82
CA GLU A 79 1.71 -32.82 9.36
C GLU A 79 0.28 -32.30 9.18
N ALA A 80 -0.59 -33.07 8.55
CA ALA A 80 -2.00 -32.72 8.39
C ALA A 80 -2.69 -32.50 9.74
N GLN A 81 -2.46 -33.37 10.73
CA GLN A 81 -3.03 -33.21 12.09
C GLN A 81 -2.41 -32.03 12.86
N GLN A 82 -1.14 -31.71 12.63
CA GLN A 82 -0.51 -30.51 13.20
C GLN A 82 -1.17 -29.23 12.68
N ILE A 83 -1.49 -29.17 11.38
CA ILE A 83 -2.20 -28.05 10.77
C ILE A 83 -3.59 -27.90 11.41
N VAL A 84 -4.34 -28.99 11.55
CA VAL A 84 -5.67 -28.97 12.21
C VAL A 84 -5.56 -28.46 13.65
N LEU A 85 -4.55 -28.91 14.41
CA LEU A 85 -4.30 -28.44 15.76
C LEU A 85 -3.92 -26.96 15.79
N SER A 86 -3.18 -26.47 14.80
CA SER A 86 -2.80 -25.05 14.74
C SER A 86 -4.02 -24.12 14.62
N TYR A 87 -5.10 -24.56 13.97
CA TYR A 87 -6.35 -23.79 13.85
C TYR A 87 -7.09 -23.58 15.17
N THR A 88 -6.75 -24.34 16.21
CA THR A 88 -7.32 -24.12 17.54
C THR A 88 -6.72 -22.90 18.26
N ARG A 89 -5.63 -22.33 17.71
CA ARG A 89 -4.98 -21.15 18.25
C ARG A 89 -5.04 -20.05 17.20
N ILE A 90 -5.94 -19.10 17.40
CA ILE A 90 -6.15 -17.99 16.47
C ILE A 90 -5.30 -16.81 16.93
N ALA A 91 -4.30 -16.47 16.15
CA ALA A 91 -3.41 -15.35 16.40
C ALA A 91 -3.77 -14.14 15.52
N ALA A 92 -3.32 -12.96 15.92
CA ALA A 92 -3.50 -11.73 15.16
C ALA A 92 -2.70 -11.79 13.84
N PRO A 93 -3.34 -11.65 12.66
CA PRO A 93 -2.66 -11.69 11.37
C PRO A 93 -1.92 -10.38 11.05
N VAL A 94 -2.22 -9.30 11.76
CA VAL A 94 -1.62 -7.97 11.59
C VAL A 94 -1.53 -7.25 12.92
N THR A 95 -0.57 -6.34 13.04
CA THR A 95 -0.51 -5.41 14.18
C THR A 95 -1.61 -4.37 14.05
N GLY A 96 -2.42 -4.19 15.12
CA GLY A 96 -3.51 -3.26 15.08
C GLY A 96 -4.33 -3.18 16.36
N ARG A 97 -5.43 -2.45 16.29
CA ARG A 97 -6.40 -2.34 17.36
C ARG A 97 -7.49 -3.38 17.17
N VAL A 98 -7.71 -4.19 18.19
CA VAL A 98 -8.75 -5.21 18.22
C VAL A 98 -10.09 -4.57 18.59
N GLY A 99 -11.12 -4.93 17.85
CA GLY A 99 -12.51 -4.56 18.14
C GLY A 99 -13.11 -5.34 19.30
N HIS A 100 -14.42 -5.28 19.42
CA HIS A 100 -15.19 -6.07 20.39
C HIS A 100 -15.54 -7.43 19.80
N SER A 101 -15.32 -8.50 20.56
CA SER A 101 -15.79 -9.83 20.18
C SER A 101 -17.24 -10.03 20.67
N ALA A 102 -18.08 -10.55 19.79
CA ALA A 102 -19.44 -10.95 20.14
C ALA A 102 -19.52 -12.35 20.81
N PHE A 103 -18.40 -13.07 20.87
CA PHE A 103 -18.34 -14.43 21.39
C PHE A 103 -17.74 -14.47 22.79
N HIS A 104 -18.28 -15.34 23.62
CA HIS A 104 -17.84 -15.56 24.99
C HIS A 104 -17.22 -16.96 25.16
N VAL A 105 -16.44 -17.14 26.21
CA VAL A 105 -15.90 -18.46 26.56
C VAL A 105 -17.02 -19.47 26.72
N GLY A 106 -16.87 -20.63 26.07
CA GLY A 106 -17.89 -21.69 26.03
C GLY A 106 -18.88 -21.60 24.88
N THR A 107 -18.83 -20.54 24.05
CA THR A 107 -19.67 -20.46 22.85
C THR A 107 -19.18 -21.45 21.79
N LEU A 108 -20.10 -22.24 21.25
CA LEU A 108 -19.80 -23.11 20.10
C LEU A 108 -19.66 -22.25 18.83
N ILE A 109 -18.52 -22.35 18.19
CA ILE A 109 -18.25 -21.68 16.91
C ILE A 109 -18.05 -22.69 15.79
N ASN A 110 -18.43 -22.30 14.58
CA ASN A 110 -18.25 -23.07 13.36
C ASN A 110 -18.01 -22.10 12.18
N PRO A 111 -17.67 -22.57 10.96
CA PRO A 111 -17.40 -21.70 9.82
C PRO A 111 -18.53 -20.74 9.45
N SER A 112 -19.77 -21.02 9.85
CA SER A 112 -20.93 -20.15 9.60
C SER A 112 -21.20 -19.15 10.74
N SER A 113 -20.44 -19.18 11.82
CA SER A 113 -20.61 -18.27 12.96
C SER A 113 -20.24 -16.81 12.65
N GLY A 114 -19.60 -16.55 11.52
CA GLY A 114 -19.20 -15.21 11.10
C GLY A 114 -17.85 -14.76 11.67
N VAL A 115 -17.65 -13.45 11.74
CA VAL A 115 -16.39 -12.83 12.18
C VAL A 115 -16.27 -12.88 13.69
N LEU A 116 -15.19 -13.44 14.20
CA LEU A 116 -14.93 -13.54 15.64
C LEU A 116 -14.56 -12.19 16.26
N VAL A 117 -13.71 -11.44 15.57
CA VAL A 117 -13.28 -10.10 15.95
C VAL A 117 -12.65 -9.40 14.75
N ASP A 118 -12.80 -8.09 14.70
CA ASP A 118 -12.15 -7.25 13.69
C ASP A 118 -10.82 -6.71 14.26
N ILE A 119 -9.80 -6.73 13.43
CA ILE A 119 -8.52 -6.07 13.73
C ILE A 119 -8.31 -4.97 12.70
N VAL A 120 -8.12 -3.75 13.18
CA VAL A 120 -7.90 -2.59 12.33
C VAL A 120 -6.47 -2.11 12.48
N GLN A 121 -5.73 -2.15 11.39
CA GLN A 121 -4.40 -1.58 11.33
C GLN A 121 -4.52 -0.04 11.39
N LEU A 122 -3.87 0.57 12.39
CA LEU A 122 -3.91 2.02 12.60
C LEU A 122 -2.66 2.74 12.10
N ASP A 123 -1.56 2.03 11.90
CA ASP A 123 -0.30 2.58 11.40
C ASP A 123 0.35 1.57 10.42
N PRO A 124 0.61 1.96 9.15
CA PRO A 124 0.12 3.20 8.51
C PRO A 124 -1.40 3.22 8.33
N VAL A 125 -1.98 4.42 8.29
CA VAL A 125 -3.39 4.60 7.93
C VAL A 125 -3.53 4.88 6.43
N ARG A 126 -4.52 4.26 5.80
CA ARG A 126 -4.82 4.47 4.39
C ARG A 126 -5.94 5.50 4.24
N VAL A 127 -5.67 6.53 3.45
CA VAL A 127 -6.63 7.58 3.11
C VAL A 127 -7.01 7.44 1.64
N SER A 128 -8.31 7.42 1.35
CA SER A 128 -8.85 7.42 0.00
C SER A 128 -9.42 8.79 -0.31
N PHE A 129 -9.09 9.34 -1.45
CA PHE A 129 -9.59 10.61 -1.94
C PHE A 129 -9.87 10.55 -3.44
N ALA A 130 -10.75 11.43 -3.91
CA ALA A 130 -11.14 11.50 -5.30
C ALA A 130 -10.47 12.71 -5.98
N LEU A 131 -9.93 12.49 -7.17
CA LEU A 131 -9.50 13.54 -8.08
C LEU A 131 -10.49 13.61 -9.22
N ASP A 132 -10.96 14.80 -9.57
CA ASP A 132 -11.78 14.97 -10.77
C ASP A 132 -10.97 14.60 -12.02
N GLU A 133 -11.65 14.16 -13.07
CA GLU A 133 -11.04 13.67 -14.30
C GLU A 133 -10.12 14.72 -14.94
N ALA A 134 -10.52 15.98 -14.99
CA ALA A 134 -9.72 17.04 -15.60
C ALA A 134 -8.44 17.31 -14.80
N ALA A 135 -8.55 17.37 -13.46
CA ALA A 135 -7.38 17.50 -12.58
C ALA A 135 -6.46 16.28 -12.67
N PHE A 136 -7.03 15.08 -12.76
CA PHE A 136 -6.27 13.84 -12.90
C PHE A 136 -5.41 13.86 -14.18
N PHE A 137 -6.04 14.07 -15.36
CA PHE A 137 -5.30 14.07 -16.63
C PHE A 137 -4.35 15.26 -16.78
N SER A 138 -4.67 16.42 -16.20
CA SER A 138 -3.74 17.57 -16.18
C SER A 138 -2.47 17.26 -15.36
N LYS A 139 -2.55 16.37 -14.39
CA LYS A 139 -1.45 16.00 -13.49
C LYS A 139 -0.66 14.78 -13.94
N THR A 140 -1.30 13.83 -14.64
CA THR A 140 -0.69 12.57 -15.08
C THR A 140 -0.32 12.55 -16.56
N GLY A 141 -0.79 13.52 -17.34
CA GLY A 141 -0.74 13.45 -18.80
C GLY A 141 -1.63 12.35 -19.35
N GLN A 142 -1.30 11.83 -20.55
CA GLN A 142 -2.10 10.76 -21.18
C GLN A 142 -1.90 9.36 -20.57
N HIS A 143 -0.95 9.20 -19.66
CA HIS A 143 -0.66 7.92 -19.01
C HIS A 143 -0.93 8.00 -17.52
N ALA A 144 -1.97 7.27 -17.09
CA ALA A 144 -2.36 7.12 -15.68
C ALA A 144 -1.40 6.17 -14.94
N ASP A 145 -0.10 6.52 -14.88
CA ASP A 145 0.89 5.72 -14.18
C ASP A 145 1.09 6.22 -12.75
N ILE A 146 0.93 5.31 -11.78
CA ILE A 146 1.16 5.60 -10.36
C ILE A 146 2.61 6.02 -10.09
N HIS A 147 3.58 5.51 -10.85
CA HIS A 147 4.99 5.89 -10.67
C HIS A 147 5.24 7.34 -11.08
N ALA A 148 4.69 7.78 -12.21
CA ALA A 148 4.75 9.17 -12.64
C ALA A 148 4.05 10.09 -11.63
N LEU A 149 2.89 9.68 -11.12
CA LEU A 149 2.17 10.44 -10.10
C LEU A 149 2.95 10.56 -8.79
N LYS A 150 3.57 9.47 -8.33
CA LYS A 150 4.43 9.45 -7.12
C LYS A 150 5.63 10.36 -7.23
N GLN A 151 6.23 10.48 -8.41
CA GLN A 151 7.39 11.35 -8.65
C GLN A 151 7.00 12.81 -8.76
N ALA A 152 5.83 13.11 -9.33
CA ALA A 152 5.41 14.47 -9.62
C ALA A 152 4.57 15.11 -8.53
N TRP A 153 3.88 14.32 -7.70
CA TRP A 153 2.87 14.82 -6.77
C TRP A 153 3.03 14.23 -5.37
N LEU A 154 2.75 15.07 -4.38
CA LEU A 154 2.79 14.76 -2.96
C LEU A 154 1.39 14.91 -2.36
N ALA A 155 0.92 13.86 -1.68
CA ALA A 155 -0.27 13.93 -0.85
C ALA A 155 0.12 14.31 0.57
N GLN A 156 -0.49 15.33 1.13
CA GLN A 156 -0.29 15.77 2.52
C GLN A 156 -1.63 15.80 3.24
N ILE A 157 -1.63 15.47 4.52
CA ILE A 157 -2.76 15.69 5.43
C ILE A 157 -2.35 16.65 6.54
N ASP A 158 -3.32 17.40 7.04
CA ASP A 158 -3.13 18.17 8.27
C ASP A 158 -3.70 17.38 9.44
N VAL A 159 -2.85 17.14 10.43
CA VAL A 159 -3.24 16.50 11.70
C VAL A 159 -2.77 17.40 12.83
N ASP A 160 -3.71 18.02 13.54
CA ASP A 160 -3.44 18.95 14.65
C ASP A 160 -2.51 20.12 14.27
N GLY A 161 -2.70 20.72 13.09
CA GLY A 161 -1.87 21.82 12.59
C GLY A 161 -0.48 21.41 12.10
N LYS A 162 -0.20 20.09 12.01
CA LYS A 162 1.05 19.55 11.46
C LYS A 162 0.78 18.82 10.16
N ARG A 163 1.47 19.25 9.11
CA ARG A 163 1.41 18.58 7.81
C ARG A 163 2.22 17.28 7.87
N ARG A 164 1.63 16.22 7.37
CA ARG A 164 2.28 14.90 7.22
C ARG A 164 2.22 14.49 5.76
N ASP A 165 3.36 14.06 5.25
CA ASP A 165 3.48 13.54 3.89
C ASP A 165 2.99 12.12 3.83
N GLY A 166 2.29 11.78 2.75
CA GLY A 166 1.80 10.46 2.47
C GLY A 166 2.44 9.87 1.23
N VAL A 167 2.48 8.55 1.18
CA VAL A 167 2.95 7.79 0.04
C VAL A 167 1.75 7.32 -0.78
N LEU A 168 1.68 7.73 -2.04
CA LEU A 168 0.64 7.25 -2.96
C LEU A 168 0.81 5.74 -3.17
N THR A 169 -0.24 4.97 -2.93
CA THR A 169 -0.18 3.49 -3.04
C THR A 169 -0.90 2.97 -4.26
N SER A 170 -2.05 3.52 -4.59
CA SER A 170 -2.83 3.07 -5.74
C SER A 170 -3.69 4.17 -6.33
N ILE A 171 -3.96 4.03 -7.62
CA ILE A 171 -4.95 4.78 -8.39
C ILE A 171 -5.96 3.75 -8.87
N ASP A 172 -7.24 4.08 -8.81
CA ASP A 172 -8.28 3.22 -9.37
C ASP A 172 -8.17 3.19 -10.91
N ASN A 173 -8.50 2.07 -11.49
CA ASN A 173 -8.46 1.85 -12.95
C ASN A 173 -9.73 2.32 -13.67
N ARG A 174 -10.66 2.92 -12.93
CA ARG A 174 -11.96 3.40 -13.44
C ARG A 174 -12.26 4.79 -12.93
N ILE A 175 -12.91 5.57 -13.79
CA ILE A 175 -13.57 6.81 -13.42
C ILE A 175 -14.96 6.46 -12.91
N ASP A 176 -15.34 6.94 -11.74
CA ASP A 176 -16.71 6.84 -11.26
C ASP A 176 -17.58 7.75 -12.13
N ALA A 177 -18.42 7.13 -12.96
CA ALA A 177 -19.27 7.87 -13.92
C ALA A 177 -20.29 8.81 -13.24
N ARG A 178 -20.61 8.56 -11.97
CA ARG A 178 -21.54 9.40 -11.21
C ARG A 178 -20.90 10.68 -10.72
N THR A 179 -19.62 10.64 -10.37
CA THR A 179 -18.87 11.78 -9.81
C THR A 179 -17.85 12.37 -10.78
N GLY A 180 -17.55 11.70 -11.90
CA GLY A 180 -16.51 12.10 -12.84
C GLY A 180 -15.12 12.13 -12.21
N SER A 181 -14.84 11.23 -11.27
CA SER A 181 -13.59 11.26 -10.50
C SER A 181 -12.90 9.91 -10.44
N VAL A 182 -11.58 9.94 -10.22
CA VAL A 182 -10.73 8.78 -10.02
C VAL A 182 -10.35 8.68 -8.55
N ALA A 183 -10.54 7.50 -7.96
CA ALA A 183 -10.14 7.26 -6.58
C ALA A 183 -8.62 7.03 -6.49
N VAL A 184 -7.97 7.79 -5.62
CA VAL A 184 -6.55 7.69 -5.30
C VAL A 184 -6.40 7.31 -3.84
N ARG A 185 -5.43 6.45 -3.53
CA ARG A 185 -5.13 6.03 -2.16
C ARG A 185 -3.70 6.38 -1.80
N ALA A 186 -3.54 6.90 -0.61
CA ALA A 186 -2.24 7.20 -0.02
C ALA A 186 -2.15 6.64 1.40
N GLU A 187 -0.97 6.23 1.80
CA GLU A 187 -0.66 5.78 3.16
C GLU A 187 0.09 6.86 3.90
N PHE A 188 -0.31 7.07 5.16
CA PHE A 188 0.25 8.06 6.06
C PHE A 188 0.67 7.39 7.36
N ALA A 189 1.84 7.78 7.89
CA ALA A 189 2.28 7.35 9.21
C ALA A 189 1.34 7.91 10.30
N ASN A 190 0.90 7.03 11.18
CA ASN A 190 -0.02 7.35 12.27
C ASN A 190 0.45 6.77 13.63
N PRO A 191 1.72 7.00 14.05
CA PRO A 191 2.31 6.35 15.22
C PRO A 191 1.60 6.71 16.53
N GLN A 192 0.89 7.83 16.57
CA GLN A 192 0.11 8.26 17.74
C GLN A 192 -1.36 7.81 17.69
N HIS A 193 -1.75 7.05 16.66
CA HIS A 193 -3.10 6.51 16.44
C HIS A 193 -4.22 7.58 16.52
N ARG A 194 -3.92 8.83 16.11
CA ARG A 194 -4.88 9.94 16.13
C ARG A 194 -5.89 9.87 14.99
N LEU A 195 -5.50 9.26 13.89
CA LEU A 195 -6.40 8.99 12.77
C LEU A 195 -7.07 7.64 12.99
N LEU A 196 -8.39 7.63 12.89
CA LEU A 196 -9.19 6.41 13.00
C LEU A 196 -9.89 6.14 11.66
N PRO A 197 -9.98 4.87 11.24
CA PRO A 197 -10.75 4.49 10.06
C PRO A 197 -12.20 4.95 10.17
N GLY A 198 -12.76 5.43 9.04
CA GLY A 198 -14.08 6.04 8.99
C GLY A 198 -14.09 7.55 9.26
N GLY A 199 -12.96 8.12 9.73
CA GLY A 199 -12.82 9.56 9.89
C GLY A 199 -12.55 10.26 8.56
N SER A 200 -12.92 11.55 8.47
CA SER A 200 -12.61 12.41 7.33
C SER A 200 -11.37 13.26 7.61
N VAL A 201 -10.52 13.40 6.61
CA VAL A 201 -9.33 14.25 6.67
C VAL A 201 -9.25 15.14 5.43
N THR A 202 -8.68 16.33 5.59
CA THR A 202 -8.41 17.21 4.46
C THR A 202 -7.08 16.85 3.83
N ILE A 203 -7.08 16.54 2.54
CA ILE A 203 -5.86 16.25 1.77
C ILE A 203 -5.48 17.49 0.98
N LEU A 204 -4.20 17.85 1.08
CA LEU A 204 -3.52 18.77 0.19
C LEU A 204 -2.72 17.95 -0.83
N PHE A 205 -3.16 17.96 -2.09
CA PHE A 205 -2.49 17.26 -3.18
C PHE A 205 -1.75 18.29 -4.05
N ARG A 206 -0.43 18.34 -3.97
CA ARG A 206 0.41 19.36 -4.58
C ARG A 206 1.58 18.76 -5.39
N PRO A 207 2.14 19.50 -6.36
CA PRO A 207 3.37 19.10 -7.01
C PRO A 207 4.50 18.88 -6.01
N GLN A 208 5.33 17.87 -6.23
CA GLN A 208 6.51 17.60 -5.40
C GLN A 208 7.60 18.65 -5.66
N GLU A 209 7.81 19.02 -6.91
CA GLU A 209 8.69 20.12 -7.27
C GLU A 209 7.92 21.44 -7.26
N LEU A 210 8.36 22.35 -6.42
CA LEU A 210 7.87 23.72 -6.43
C LEU A 210 8.46 24.42 -7.67
N GLN A 211 7.63 24.66 -8.70
CA GLN A 211 8.02 25.51 -9.81
C GLN A 211 8.10 26.94 -9.30
N SER A 212 9.30 27.53 -9.32
CA SER A 212 9.47 28.96 -9.07
C SER A 212 8.77 29.71 -10.20
N ARG A 213 7.75 30.49 -9.88
CA ARG A 213 6.99 31.30 -10.84
C ARG A 213 7.01 32.75 -10.41
N VAL A 214 7.03 33.65 -11.38
CA VAL A 214 6.90 35.06 -11.12
C VAL A 214 5.47 35.34 -10.65
N MET A 215 5.34 35.94 -9.46
CA MET A 215 4.06 36.34 -8.90
C MET A 215 3.89 37.84 -9.03
N ILE A 216 2.75 38.31 -9.54
CA ILE A 216 2.44 39.72 -9.68
C ILE A 216 1.10 40.04 -9.01
N PRO A 217 0.93 41.26 -8.44
CA PRO A 217 -0.33 41.67 -7.87
C PRO A 217 -1.45 41.66 -8.92
N ALA A 218 -2.67 41.31 -8.53
CA ALA A 218 -3.82 41.29 -9.42
C ALA A 218 -4.09 42.67 -10.05
N ALA A 219 -3.77 43.75 -9.33
CA ALA A 219 -3.89 45.13 -9.85
C ALA A 219 -2.99 45.43 -11.06
N ALA A 220 -1.87 44.69 -11.23
CA ALA A 220 -0.98 44.83 -12.37
C ALA A 220 -1.46 44.09 -13.63
N VAL A 221 -2.44 43.18 -13.50
CA VAL A 221 -2.95 42.37 -14.62
C VAL A 221 -4.13 43.10 -15.26
N GLN A 222 -4.05 43.29 -16.56
CA GLN A 222 -5.15 43.83 -17.38
C GLN A 222 -5.55 42.81 -18.43
N GLN A 223 -6.75 42.95 -18.93
CA GLN A 223 -7.30 42.10 -19.98
C GLN A 223 -7.85 42.93 -21.14
N ASP A 224 -7.52 42.51 -22.33
CA ASP A 224 -8.09 43.04 -23.57
C ASP A 224 -8.61 41.89 -24.47
N PRO A 225 -9.18 42.16 -25.65
CA PRO A 225 -9.67 41.12 -26.58
C PRO A 225 -8.60 40.10 -27.02
N GLN A 226 -7.33 40.41 -26.85
CA GLN A 226 -6.20 39.54 -27.22
C GLN A 226 -5.67 38.74 -26.03
N GLY A 227 -6.19 38.95 -24.80
CA GLY A 227 -5.80 38.22 -23.60
C GLY A 227 -5.27 39.09 -22.48
N PHE A 228 -4.52 38.47 -21.56
CA PHE A 228 -3.96 39.16 -20.39
C PHE A 228 -2.64 39.87 -20.73
N PHE A 229 -2.44 41.03 -20.13
CA PHE A 229 -1.21 41.79 -20.23
C PHE A 229 -0.91 42.58 -18.96
N SER A 230 0.32 43.04 -18.82
CA SER A 230 0.76 43.99 -17.78
C SER A 230 1.62 45.07 -18.36
N TRP A 231 1.65 46.20 -17.70
CA TRP A 231 2.59 47.28 -18.01
C TRP A 231 3.87 47.08 -17.22
N VAL A 232 5.00 47.04 -17.89
CA VAL A 232 6.33 46.90 -17.32
C VAL A 232 7.08 48.24 -17.48
N LEU A 233 7.79 48.63 -16.43
CA LEU A 233 8.67 49.79 -16.46
C LEU A 233 9.93 49.45 -17.27
N LYS A 234 10.16 50.16 -18.37
CA LYS A 234 11.38 50.04 -19.17
C LYS A 234 12.53 50.86 -18.54
N PRO A 235 13.80 50.56 -18.86
CA PRO A 235 14.96 51.30 -18.33
C PRO A 235 14.97 52.81 -18.67
N ASP A 236 14.24 53.21 -19.71
CA ASP A 236 14.05 54.58 -20.14
C ASP A 236 12.89 55.30 -19.40
N HIS A 237 12.39 54.73 -18.32
CA HIS A 237 11.24 55.21 -17.56
C HIS A 237 9.94 55.32 -18.36
N THR A 238 9.79 54.51 -19.38
CA THR A 238 8.53 54.42 -20.16
C THR A 238 7.79 53.11 -19.86
N ALA A 239 6.46 53.15 -20.08
CA ALA A 239 5.61 51.94 -19.95
C ALA A 239 5.68 51.10 -21.21
N GLY A 240 5.94 49.80 -21.04
CA GLY A 240 5.90 48.82 -22.13
C GLY A 240 4.80 47.80 -21.88
N GLN A 241 3.94 47.54 -22.83
CA GLN A 241 2.94 46.51 -22.77
C GLN A 241 3.57 45.12 -22.93
N ARG A 242 3.33 44.21 -22.00
CA ARG A 242 3.85 42.84 -22.04
C ARG A 242 2.69 41.84 -21.94
N ARG A 243 2.54 40.98 -22.95
CA ARG A 243 1.55 39.92 -22.97
C ARG A 243 1.90 38.85 -21.95
N LEU A 244 0.88 38.37 -21.21
CA LEU A 244 1.04 37.38 -20.16
C LEU A 244 0.26 36.10 -20.44
N THR A 245 0.89 34.98 -20.14
CA THR A 245 0.18 33.72 -19.93
C THR A 245 0.13 33.48 -18.42
N LEU A 246 -1.08 33.42 -17.85
CA LEU A 246 -1.29 33.22 -16.44
C LEU A 246 -1.45 31.73 -16.16
N ALA A 247 -0.80 31.22 -15.09
CA ALA A 247 -0.90 29.84 -14.65
C ALA A 247 -1.96 29.62 -13.57
N GLY A 248 -2.43 30.71 -12.93
CA GLY A 248 -3.45 30.65 -11.88
C GLY A 248 -3.39 31.85 -10.94
N GLN A 249 -4.35 31.94 -10.04
CA GLN A 249 -4.41 32.99 -9.02
C GLN A 249 -4.21 32.39 -7.64
N GLN A 250 -3.41 33.04 -6.80
CA GLN A 250 -3.20 32.68 -5.42
C GLN A 250 -3.42 33.91 -4.54
N GLY A 251 -4.57 33.97 -3.88
CA GLY A 251 -5.00 35.14 -3.12
C GLY A 251 -5.14 36.37 -4.01
N GLN A 252 -4.39 37.44 -3.71
CA GLN A 252 -4.37 38.68 -4.47
C GLN A 252 -3.26 38.77 -5.53
N GLN A 253 -2.64 37.63 -5.87
CA GLN A 253 -1.56 37.58 -6.84
C GLN A 253 -1.85 36.58 -7.95
N PHE A 254 -1.37 36.85 -9.17
CA PHE A 254 -1.37 35.95 -10.29
C PHE A 254 0.02 35.34 -10.50
N ALA A 255 0.06 34.03 -10.70
CA ALA A 255 1.25 33.33 -11.16
C ALA A 255 1.38 33.48 -12.67
N VAL A 256 2.51 33.99 -13.13
CA VAL A 256 2.82 34.18 -14.54
C VAL A 256 3.61 32.98 -15.05
N GLU A 257 3.11 32.34 -16.11
CA GLU A 257 3.80 31.24 -16.80
C GLU A 257 4.77 31.77 -17.87
N LYS A 258 4.32 32.78 -18.63
CA LYS A 258 5.12 33.42 -19.71
C LYS A 258 4.84 34.90 -19.77
N GLY A 259 5.86 35.66 -20.14
CA GLY A 259 5.75 37.10 -20.44
C GLY A 259 6.50 38.00 -19.46
N LEU A 260 6.89 37.55 -18.27
CA LEU A 260 7.67 38.32 -17.31
C LEU A 260 8.87 37.53 -16.80
N GLN A 261 9.91 38.25 -16.42
CA GLN A 261 11.09 37.68 -15.73
C GLN A 261 11.15 38.17 -14.29
N ALA A 262 11.79 37.39 -13.43
CA ALA A 262 12.01 37.79 -12.04
C ALA A 262 12.85 39.08 -11.97
N GLY A 263 12.39 40.05 -11.18
CA GLY A 263 13.07 41.35 -11.02
C GLY A 263 12.53 42.47 -11.95
N GLU A 264 11.67 42.17 -12.92
CA GLU A 264 10.99 43.22 -13.71
C GLU A 264 9.96 43.96 -12.84
N GLN A 265 9.89 45.28 -12.96
CA GLN A 265 8.94 46.13 -12.26
C GLN A 265 7.63 46.25 -13.05
N VAL A 266 6.53 45.86 -12.42
CA VAL A 266 5.17 45.99 -13.00
C VAL A 266 4.45 47.18 -12.42
N ILE A 267 3.66 47.86 -13.25
CA ILE A 267 2.91 49.04 -12.85
C ILE A 267 1.56 48.60 -12.29
N THR A 268 1.25 48.95 -11.07
CA THR A 268 -0.01 48.60 -10.38
C THR A 268 -1.01 49.76 -10.41
N ASP A 269 -0.55 51.00 -10.22
CA ASP A 269 -1.40 52.17 -10.14
C ASP A 269 -1.37 52.98 -11.45
N GLY A 270 -2.53 53.50 -11.83
CA GLY A 270 -2.67 54.29 -13.06
C GLY A 270 -2.63 53.47 -14.35
N ALA A 271 -2.47 52.16 -14.27
CA ALA A 271 -2.29 51.25 -15.42
C ALA A 271 -3.37 51.38 -16.50
N GLN A 272 -4.61 51.79 -16.15
CA GLN A 272 -5.74 51.94 -17.06
C GLN A 272 -5.60 53.15 -18.02
N ARG A 273 -4.73 54.09 -17.68
CA ARG A 273 -4.53 55.32 -18.49
C ARG A 273 -3.27 55.28 -19.33
N LEU A 274 -2.47 54.21 -19.21
CA LEU A 274 -1.22 54.07 -19.89
C LEU A 274 -1.40 53.72 -21.39
N ARG A 275 -0.46 54.19 -22.17
CA ARG A 275 -0.25 53.78 -23.57
C ARG A 275 1.20 53.35 -23.73
N GLU A 276 1.48 52.54 -24.73
CA GLU A 276 2.85 52.14 -25.06
C GLU A 276 3.74 53.37 -25.21
N GLY A 277 4.88 53.39 -24.49
CA GLY A 277 5.83 54.50 -24.50
C GLY A 277 5.48 55.69 -23.59
N ALA A 278 4.40 55.63 -22.80
CA ALA A 278 4.07 56.71 -21.87
C ALA A 278 5.14 56.82 -20.75
N ALA A 279 5.53 58.05 -20.44
CA ALA A 279 6.46 58.32 -19.33
C ALA A 279 5.81 58.00 -18.00
N VAL A 280 6.53 57.26 -17.15
CA VAL A 280 6.07 56.80 -15.83
C VAL A 280 6.98 57.32 -14.73
N GLN A 281 6.37 57.87 -13.70
CA GLN A 281 7.09 58.29 -12.51
C GLN A 281 6.88 57.25 -11.42
N VAL A 282 7.97 56.72 -10.89
CA VAL A 282 7.93 55.75 -9.78
C VAL A 282 7.64 56.52 -8.48
N LEU A 283 6.51 56.23 -7.87
CA LEU A 283 6.18 56.69 -6.52
C LEU A 283 6.73 55.66 -5.53
N ASN A 284 7.64 56.11 -4.65
CA ASN A 284 8.22 55.26 -3.62
C ASN A 284 7.21 55.06 -2.46
#